data_1d4592a80fbcf7e96ec8114ed1bf8532
#
_entry.id   1d4592a80fbcf7e96ec8114ed1bf8532
#
_cell.length_a   1.000
_cell.length_b   1.000
_cell.length_c   1.000
_cell.angle_alpha   90.00
_cell.angle_beta   90.00
_cell.angle_gamma   90.00
#
_symmetry.space_group_name_H-M   'P 1'
#
loop_
_entity.id
_entity.type
_entity.pdbx_description
1 polymer ?
#
loop_
_entity_poly.entity_id
_entity_poly.type
_entity_poly.pdbx_seq_one_letter_code
_entity_poly.pdbx_strand_id
1 'polypeptide(L)'
;MTKENPNFVDAIAILAKEMNSLIDSHVISLKQEIDDIINSKTKDFNKIERTLDRLLDCIFMDRGHEEFKRLNEYYETVNKNGAGHYWQYYAEQVKDLES
;
A
#
# COMPACT_ATOMS: atom_id res chain seq x y z
N MET A 1 -40.66 -7.00 -9.78
CA MET A 1 -40.01 -6.95 -9.41
C MET A 1 -38.72 -7.26 -9.65
N THR A 2 -38.31 -7.68 -10.52
CA THR A 2 -37.02 -7.97 -10.87
C THR A 2 -36.20 -6.78 -11.07
N LYS A 3 -36.77 -5.62 -10.93
CA LYS A 3 -35.98 -4.47 -11.11
C LYS A 3 -34.95 -4.32 -10.12
N GLU A 4 -35.09 -4.93 -8.98
CA GLU A 4 -34.09 -4.79 -7.99
C GLU A 4 -32.81 -5.44 -8.38
N ASN A 5 -32.88 -6.49 -9.14
CA ASN A 5 -31.68 -7.24 -9.47
C ASN A 5 -30.64 -6.42 -10.25
N PRO A 6 -31.04 -5.70 -11.32
CA PRO A 6 -30.08 -4.85 -11.99
C PRO A 6 -29.52 -3.77 -11.08
N ASN A 7 -30.38 -3.22 -10.23
CA ASN A 7 -29.94 -2.18 -9.31
C ASN A 7 -28.92 -2.71 -8.30
N PHE A 8 -29.12 -3.96 -7.87
CA PHE A 8 -28.21 -4.57 -6.91
C PHE A 8 -26.83 -4.79 -7.53
N VAL A 9 -26.78 -5.28 -8.75
CA VAL A 9 -25.51 -5.49 -9.45
C VAL A 9 -24.80 -4.16 -9.69
N ASP A 10 -25.56 -3.14 -10.10
CA ASP A 10 -24.98 -1.82 -10.31
C ASP A 10 -24.44 -1.24 -9.02
N ALA A 11 -25.13 -1.46 -7.91
CA ALA A 11 -24.68 -0.97 -6.60
C ALA A 11 -23.36 -1.64 -6.20
N ILE A 12 -23.21 -2.93 -6.47
CA ILE A 12 -21.97 -3.64 -6.18
C ILE A 12 -20.83 -3.10 -7.02
N ALA A 13 -21.08 -2.85 -8.31
CA ALA A 13 -20.07 -2.31 -9.21
C ALA A 13 -19.63 -0.91 -8.78
N ILE A 14 -20.57 -0.06 -8.38
CA ILE A 14 -20.25 1.27 -7.89
C ILE A 14 -19.44 1.20 -6.61
N LEU A 15 -19.81 0.31 -5.70
CA LEU A 15 -19.10 0.15 -4.45
C LEU A 15 -17.67 -0.29 -4.69
N ALA A 16 -17.45 -1.25 -5.58
CA ALA A 16 -16.11 -1.73 -5.91
C ALA A 16 -15.26 -0.61 -6.50
N LYS A 17 -15.85 0.22 -7.35
CA LYS A 17 -15.17 1.35 -7.96
C LYS A 17 -14.79 2.38 -6.90
N GLU A 18 -15.69 2.65 -5.96
CA GLU A 18 -15.43 3.59 -4.89
C GLU A 18 -14.31 3.09 -3.97
N MET A 19 -14.29 1.81 -3.67
CA MET A 19 -13.22 1.22 -2.85
C MET A 19 -11.88 1.35 -3.54
N ASN A 20 -11.81 1.05 -4.83
CA ASN A 20 -10.58 1.22 -5.59
C ASN A 20 -10.11 2.67 -5.60
N SER A 21 -11.03 3.60 -5.73
CA SER A 21 -10.71 5.02 -5.71
C SER A 21 -10.15 5.45 -4.35
N LEU A 22 -10.72 4.93 -3.26
CA LEU A 22 -10.22 5.22 -1.91
C LEU A 22 -8.81 4.67 -1.71
N ILE A 23 -8.54 3.47 -2.20
CA ILE A 23 -7.21 2.88 -2.10
C ILE A 23 -6.20 3.69 -2.90
N ASP A 24 -6.56 4.11 -4.10
CA ASP A 24 -5.69 4.93 -4.94
C ASP A 24 -5.38 6.27 -4.26
N SER A 25 -6.40 6.89 -3.65
CA SER A 25 -6.21 8.13 -2.91
C SER A 25 -5.30 7.92 -1.70
N HIS A 26 -5.44 6.79 -1.03
CA HIS A 26 -4.58 6.46 0.10
C HIS A 26 -3.12 6.30 -0.34
N VAL A 27 -2.90 5.63 -1.47
CA VAL A 27 -1.54 5.47 -2.02
C VAL A 27 -0.94 6.83 -2.36
N ILE A 28 -1.72 7.74 -2.94
CA ILE A 28 -1.25 9.08 -3.24
C ILE A 28 -0.83 9.82 -1.97
N SER A 29 -1.64 9.70 -0.92
CA SER A 29 -1.32 10.29 0.38
C SER A 29 -0.03 9.71 0.96
N LEU A 30 0.14 8.39 0.87
CA LEU A 30 1.35 7.73 1.33
C LEU A 30 2.57 8.15 0.51
N LYS A 31 2.39 8.40 -0.78
CA LYS A 31 3.47 8.87 -1.63
C LYS A 31 4.02 10.20 -1.14
N GLN A 32 3.16 11.11 -0.71
CA GLN A 32 3.58 12.38 -0.13
C GLN A 32 4.36 12.16 1.16
N GLU A 33 3.90 11.23 1.99
CA GLU A 33 4.58 10.88 3.23
C GLU A 33 5.97 10.31 2.94
N ILE A 34 6.09 9.46 1.93
CA ILE A 34 7.36 8.89 1.51
C ILE A 34 8.31 9.98 1.04
N ASP A 35 7.81 10.93 0.25
CA ASP A 35 8.62 12.06 -0.21
C ASP A 35 9.17 12.84 0.98
N ASP A 36 8.35 13.09 1.98
CA ASP A 36 8.75 13.82 3.18
C ASP A 36 9.82 13.05 3.95
N ILE A 37 9.63 11.75 4.11
CA ILE A 37 10.57 10.89 4.82
C ILE A 37 11.93 10.93 4.13
N ILE A 38 11.96 10.75 2.82
CA ILE A 38 13.19 10.66 2.06
C ILE A 38 13.87 12.03 2.00
N ASN A 39 13.10 13.08 1.75
CA ASN A 39 13.66 14.42 1.62
C ASN A 39 14.21 14.96 2.94
N SER A 40 13.57 14.61 4.06
CA SER A 40 14.03 15.03 5.38
C SER A 40 15.14 14.14 5.91
N LYS A 41 15.43 13.03 5.22
CA LYS A 41 16.45 12.06 5.65
C LYS A 41 16.16 11.52 7.05
N THR A 42 14.88 11.30 7.31
CA THR A 42 14.42 10.80 8.60
C THR A 42 15.04 9.45 8.93
N LYS A 43 15.48 9.32 10.18
CA LYS A 43 16.01 8.06 10.70
C LYS A 43 15.10 7.51 11.79
N ASP A 44 13.89 8.00 11.89
CA ASP A 44 12.90 7.53 12.85
C ASP A 44 12.29 6.23 12.31
N PHE A 45 12.75 5.11 12.85
CA PHE A 45 12.31 3.79 12.41
C PHE A 45 10.81 3.62 12.56
N ASN A 46 10.24 4.13 13.64
CA ASN A 46 8.80 3.99 13.88
C ASN A 46 7.98 4.68 12.79
N LYS A 47 8.41 5.86 12.38
CA LYS A 47 7.71 6.59 11.33
C LYS A 47 7.82 5.87 9.99
N ILE A 48 9.00 5.41 9.64
CA ILE A 48 9.24 4.69 8.40
C ILE A 48 8.42 3.40 8.38
N GLU A 49 8.48 2.63 9.46
CA GLU A 49 7.80 1.34 9.54
C GLU A 49 6.29 1.49 9.53
N ARG A 50 5.77 2.54 10.15
CA ARG A 50 4.34 2.81 10.12
C ARG A 50 3.86 3.04 8.68
N THR A 51 4.64 3.77 7.90
CA THR A 51 4.30 4.01 6.50
C THR A 51 4.43 2.73 5.67
N LEU A 52 5.48 1.93 5.93
CA LEU A 52 5.65 0.63 5.27
C LEU A 52 4.48 -0.31 5.58
N ASP A 53 4.02 -0.34 6.84
CA ASP A 53 2.88 -1.17 7.23
C ASP A 53 1.61 -0.78 6.47
N ARG A 54 1.38 0.51 6.30
CA ARG A 54 0.23 1.00 5.54
C ARG A 54 0.35 0.62 4.06
N LEU A 55 1.57 0.64 3.53
CA LEU A 55 1.79 0.22 2.16
C LEU A 55 1.57 -1.28 1.99
N LEU A 56 1.94 -2.10 2.98
CA LEU A 56 1.63 -3.52 2.93
C LEU A 56 0.13 -3.79 2.86
N ASP A 57 -0.68 -2.97 3.53
CA ASP A 57 -2.13 -3.06 3.43
C ASP A 57 -2.60 -2.76 2.00
N CYS A 58 -1.95 -1.82 1.32
CA CYS A 58 -2.26 -1.51 -0.08
C CYS A 58 -1.83 -2.65 -1.01
N ILE A 59 -0.69 -3.27 -0.72
CA ILE A 59 -0.19 -4.41 -1.50
C ILE A 59 -1.20 -5.56 -1.47
N PHE A 60 -1.86 -5.76 -0.33
CA PHE A 60 -2.91 -6.76 -0.22
C PHE A 60 -3.99 -6.55 -1.29
N MET A 61 -4.22 -5.30 -1.69
CA MET A 61 -5.18 -4.95 -2.74
C MET A 61 -4.49 -4.75 -4.10
N ASP A 62 -3.26 -5.21 -4.22
CA ASP A 62 -2.45 -5.10 -5.45
C ASP A 62 -2.21 -3.65 -5.86
N ARG A 63 -1.92 -2.79 -4.89
CA ARG A 63 -1.63 -1.38 -5.09
C ARG A 63 -0.41 -1.00 -4.27
N GLY A 64 0.29 0.06 -4.70
CA GLY A 64 1.38 0.64 -3.92
C GLY A 64 2.70 -0.08 -4.00
N HIS A 65 2.90 -0.96 -4.98
CA HIS A 65 4.14 -1.72 -5.12
C HIS A 65 5.36 -0.81 -5.29
N GLU A 66 5.29 0.16 -6.19
CA GLU A 66 6.41 1.05 -6.45
C GLU A 66 6.74 1.91 -5.24
N GLU A 67 5.70 2.40 -4.56
CA GLU A 67 5.85 3.21 -3.36
C GLU A 67 6.50 2.41 -2.25
N PHE A 68 6.09 1.16 -2.07
CA PHE A 68 6.70 0.29 -1.07
C PHE A 68 8.18 0.09 -1.35
N LYS A 69 8.51 -0.26 -2.59
CA LYS A 69 9.90 -0.50 -2.98
C LYS A 69 10.76 0.74 -2.74
N ARG A 70 10.25 1.89 -3.14
CA ARG A 70 10.99 3.14 -2.98
C ARG A 70 11.27 3.45 -1.51
N LEU A 71 10.28 3.31 -0.65
CA LEU A 71 10.46 3.60 0.77
C LEU A 71 11.38 2.57 1.42
N ASN A 72 11.20 1.30 1.11
CA ASN A 72 12.02 0.27 1.74
C ASN A 72 13.47 0.31 1.26
N GLU A 73 13.70 0.74 0.03
CA GLU A 73 15.07 0.99 -0.46
C GLU A 73 15.72 2.10 0.35
N TYR A 74 14.98 3.16 0.66
CA TYR A 74 15.48 4.19 1.55
C TYR A 74 15.74 3.64 2.95
N TYR A 75 14.78 2.87 3.48
CA TYR A 75 14.91 2.29 4.81
C TYR A 75 16.13 1.39 4.91
N GLU A 76 16.47 0.72 3.83
CA GLU A 76 17.65 -0.13 3.76
C GLU A 76 18.94 0.65 4.07
N THR A 77 19.00 1.91 3.68
CA THR A 77 20.16 2.76 3.97
C THR A 77 20.21 3.20 5.42
N VAL A 78 19.06 3.13 6.13
CA VAL A 78 18.95 3.58 7.51
C VAL A 78 19.00 2.39 8.47
N ASN A 79 18.36 1.28 8.12
CA ASN A 79 18.28 0.10 8.97
C ASN A 79 18.14 -1.13 8.07
N LYS A 80 19.27 -1.71 7.72
CA LYS A 80 19.31 -2.83 6.79
C LYS A 80 18.53 -4.03 7.29
N ASN A 81 18.62 -4.34 8.59
CA ASN A 81 17.92 -5.49 9.15
C ASN A 81 16.41 -5.29 9.13
N GLY A 82 15.94 -4.11 9.50
CA GLY A 82 14.52 -3.79 9.46
C GLY A 82 13.98 -3.86 8.04
N ALA A 83 14.71 -3.30 7.08
CA ALA A 83 14.30 -3.33 5.69
C ALA A 83 14.27 -4.78 5.15
N GLY A 84 15.18 -5.62 5.59
CA GLY A 84 15.19 -7.03 5.19
C GLY A 84 13.93 -7.74 5.60
N HIS A 85 13.41 -7.47 6.81
CA HIS A 85 12.14 -8.04 7.25
C HIS A 85 10.99 -7.56 6.37
N TYR A 86 10.99 -6.30 5.98
CA TYR A 86 9.93 -5.76 5.12
C TYR A 86 10.00 -6.31 3.69
N TRP A 87 11.19 -6.57 3.16
CA TRP A 87 11.31 -7.26 1.87
C TRP A 87 10.71 -8.65 1.94
N GLN A 88 10.90 -9.33 3.06
CA GLN A 88 10.33 -10.66 3.27
C GLN A 88 8.81 -10.61 3.34
N TYR A 89 8.25 -9.67 4.09
CA TYR A 89 6.79 -9.48 4.17
C TYR A 89 6.22 -9.17 2.79
N TYR A 90 6.89 -8.31 2.04
CA TYR A 90 6.45 -7.96 0.69
C TYR A 90 6.44 -9.17 -0.22
N ALA A 91 7.50 -9.98 -0.20
CA ALA A 91 7.60 -11.17 -1.03
C ALA A 91 6.48 -12.17 -0.69
N GLU A 92 6.14 -12.32 0.58
CA GLU A 92 5.05 -13.19 1.00
C GLU A 92 3.70 -12.69 0.50
N GLN A 93 3.47 -11.38 0.57
CA GLN A 93 2.22 -10.80 0.07
C GLN A 93 2.09 -10.95 -1.45
N VAL A 94 3.16 -10.74 -2.19
CA VAL A 94 3.15 -10.88 -3.64
C VAL A 94 2.88 -12.34 -4.02
N LYS A 95 3.46 -13.28 -3.28
CA LYS A 95 3.22 -14.69 -3.50
C LYS A 95 1.74 -15.04 -3.30
N ASP A 96 1.12 -14.48 -2.27
CA ASP A 96 -0.29 -14.70 -2.02
C ASP A 96 -1.17 -14.14 -3.14
N LEU A 97 -0.79 -13.01 -3.72
CA LEU A 97 -1.51 -12.43 -4.86
C LEU A 97 -1.44 -13.33 -6.10
N GLU A 98 -0.34 -14.04 -6.27
CA GLU A 98 -0.15 -14.90 -7.42
C GLU A 98 -0.83 -16.26 -7.28
N SER A 99 -1.18 -16.67 -6.08
CA SER A 99 -1.87 -17.93 -5.87
C SER A 99 -3.39 -17.76 -5.89
#